data_eeff47f9fdecf19f77a6391d491563c6
#
_entry.id   eeff47f9fdecf19f77a6391d491563c6
#
_cell.length_a   1.000
_cell.length_b   1.000
_cell.length_c   1.000
_cell.angle_alpha   90.00
_cell.angle_beta   90.00
_cell.angle_gamma   90.00
#
_symmetry.space_group_name_H-M   'P 1'
#
loop_
_entity.id
_entity.type
_entity.pdbx_description
1 polymer ?
#
loop_
_entity_poly.entity_id
_entity_poly.type
_entity_poly.pdbx_seq_one_letter_code
_entity_poly.pdbx_strand_id
1 'polypeptide(L)'
;MTEEELKQIQENPELLVRFMASRRFSNFARYMNPKLDMTNFHKVYYEVLDKFAKGEIRKLIVSVSPQCGKSEGSSRLLPAFLLGLNPELKIVIGSYNADQAKSFNRDVQRIVNSEAYKATFPDTYFNNGKLRMDNVYLCNSEVSEPVGHSGFVRAVGRNGALTGKAVDILILDDVYKDYNEANSPIIREQAFKWYSTVCRTRLHNDSQELIVFTRWHEDDLIGRIEQSGEPIIELKTWAQLKDIPFGAWVYINFPALKVGEPTEIDPRQEGEALWEKKHSKKKLLATRALDPVMFECLYQGNPSSAESRLYGEFKTYTDKSEFGVFVRKGCCIDVADTGKDFLCSVCYDVYKSPNTTYNESTHRFEPILFLLVTDIIYTDEGTEVTYVTVPRQINAQGSQLVWVESNNGGSQFAKKIEKKVRAQVRQFFNSSNKETRIITNASSVMESVIFPFGWENQYPKAYESLSKFLRNFVANAHDDIEDCLTQAVEREILSGNTKPYSMMRRGIKRRN
;
A
#
# COMPACT_ATOMS: atom_id res chain seq x y z
N MET A 1 -33.81 1.29 34.34
CA MET A 1 -33.70 2.34 35.36
C MET A 1 -34.90 2.30 36.24
N THR A 2 -34.69 2.22 37.54
CA THR A 2 -35.75 2.25 38.55
C THR A 2 -36.16 3.73 38.83
N GLU A 3 -37.34 3.93 39.44
CA GLU A 3 -37.78 5.30 39.83
C GLU A 3 -36.80 5.97 40.83
N GLU A 4 -36.15 5.19 41.65
CA GLU A 4 -35.15 5.65 42.62
C GLU A 4 -33.86 6.09 41.93
N GLU A 5 -33.40 5.34 40.94
CA GLU A 5 -32.26 5.74 40.08
C GLU A 5 -32.54 7.02 39.28
N LEU A 6 -33.78 7.20 38.78
CA LEU A 6 -34.19 8.42 38.09
C LEU A 6 -34.18 9.64 39.00
N LYS A 7 -34.62 9.47 40.27
CA LYS A 7 -34.61 10.55 41.25
C LYS A 7 -33.17 10.93 41.62
N GLN A 8 -32.30 9.97 41.85
CA GLN A 8 -30.87 10.20 42.11
C GLN A 8 -30.17 10.91 40.97
N ILE A 9 -30.50 10.58 39.71
CA ILE A 9 -29.97 11.23 38.53
C ILE A 9 -30.44 12.71 38.42
N GLN A 10 -31.67 12.98 38.79
CA GLN A 10 -32.20 14.38 38.80
C GLN A 10 -31.48 15.22 39.85
N GLU A 11 -31.12 14.63 40.99
CA GLU A 11 -30.39 15.29 42.05
C GLU A 11 -28.87 15.44 41.79
N ASN A 12 -28.32 14.56 40.98
CA ASN A 12 -26.87 14.57 40.63
C ASN A 12 -26.65 14.31 39.13
N PRO A 13 -26.53 15.35 38.30
CA PRO A 13 -26.30 15.23 36.85
C PRO A 13 -25.06 14.43 36.46
N GLU A 14 -24.07 14.33 37.34
CA GLU A 14 -22.86 13.52 37.10
C GLU A 14 -23.19 12.02 37.03
N LEU A 15 -24.17 11.54 37.77
CA LEU A 15 -24.63 10.15 37.70
C LEU A 15 -25.19 9.82 36.31
N LEU A 16 -25.92 10.76 35.69
CA LEU A 16 -26.41 10.56 34.31
C LEU A 16 -25.24 10.45 33.34
N VAL A 17 -24.23 11.32 33.45
CA VAL A 17 -23.05 11.30 32.58
C VAL A 17 -22.32 9.96 32.71
N ARG A 18 -22.11 9.46 33.93
CA ARG A 18 -21.49 8.14 34.19
C ARG A 18 -22.33 6.99 33.65
N PHE A 19 -23.63 7.02 33.85
CA PHE A 19 -24.55 6.04 33.30
C PHE A 19 -24.47 6.01 31.76
N MET A 20 -24.48 7.18 31.11
CA MET A 20 -24.32 7.26 29.66
C MET A 20 -22.94 6.77 29.21
N ALA A 21 -21.88 7.08 29.96
CA ALA A 21 -20.53 6.62 29.69
C ALA A 21 -20.38 5.09 29.81
N SER A 22 -21.09 4.44 30.74
CA SER A 22 -21.07 2.98 30.86
C SER A 22 -21.81 2.26 29.73
N ARG A 23 -22.64 2.94 28.91
CA ARG A 23 -23.51 2.35 27.91
C ARG A 23 -23.11 2.65 26.46
N ARG A 24 -22.37 3.74 26.23
CA ARG A 24 -21.98 4.18 24.89
C ARG A 24 -20.51 4.58 24.85
N PHE A 25 -19.79 4.01 23.90
CA PHE A 25 -18.35 4.26 23.74
C PHE A 25 -18.03 5.72 23.53
N SER A 26 -18.80 6.46 22.71
CA SER A 26 -18.59 7.89 22.48
C SER A 26 -18.73 8.75 23.75
N ASN A 27 -19.68 8.39 24.64
CA ASN A 27 -19.85 9.06 25.92
C ASN A 27 -18.72 8.70 26.89
N PHE A 28 -18.30 7.43 26.90
CA PHE A 28 -17.16 6.97 27.67
C PHE A 28 -15.89 7.72 27.26
N ALA A 29 -15.60 7.80 25.98
CA ALA A 29 -14.44 8.49 25.45
C ALA A 29 -14.37 9.96 25.89
N ARG A 30 -15.49 10.68 25.82
CA ARG A 30 -15.58 12.08 26.28
C ARG A 30 -15.46 12.22 27.78
N TYR A 31 -16.00 11.28 28.53
CA TYR A 31 -15.94 11.32 30.01
C TYR A 31 -14.51 11.03 30.49
N MET A 32 -13.82 10.04 29.88
CA MET A 32 -12.41 9.72 30.22
C MET A 32 -11.44 10.81 29.74
N ASN A 33 -11.74 11.47 28.61
CA ASN A 33 -10.89 12.50 28.05
C ASN A 33 -11.74 13.75 27.66
N PRO A 34 -12.04 14.65 28.62
CA PRO A 34 -12.86 15.85 28.37
C PRO A 34 -12.24 16.82 27.34
N LYS A 35 -10.93 16.71 27.07
CA LYS A 35 -10.21 17.54 26.10
C LYS A 35 -10.29 16.98 24.66
N LEU A 36 -10.95 15.86 24.47
CA LEU A 36 -11.08 15.22 23.18
C LEU A 36 -11.88 16.10 22.19
N ASP A 37 -11.25 16.50 21.10
CA ASP A 37 -11.90 17.28 20.04
C ASP A 37 -12.76 16.35 19.16
N MET A 38 -14.07 16.36 19.39
CA MET A 38 -15.04 15.48 18.72
C MET A 38 -15.59 16.15 17.47
N THR A 39 -14.90 16.00 16.33
CA THR A 39 -15.42 16.39 15.01
C THR A 39 -16.48 15.40 14.52
N ASN A 40 -17.15 15.71 13.40
CA ASN A 40 -18.11 14.78 12.80
C ASN A 40 -17.50 13.42 12.46
N PHE A 41 -16.26 13.41 11.96
CA PHE A 41 -15.49 12.18 11.77
C PHE A 41 -15.38 11.36 13.07
N HIS A 42 -14.97 11.97 14.18
CA HIS A 42 -14.81 11.24 15.44
C HIS A 42 -16.14 10.68 15.96
N LYS A 43 -17.25 11.39 15.75
CA LYS A 43 -18.59 10.88 16.13
C LYS A 43 -18.90 9.57 15.39
N VAL A 44 -18.67 9.55 14.07
CA VAL A 44 -18.88 8.35 13.25
C VAL A 44 -17.89 7.24 13.64
N TYR A 45 -16.63 7.58 13.76
CA TYR A 45 -15.59 6.60 14.15
C TYR A 45 -15.92 5.94 15.51
N TYR A 46 -16.33 6.71 16.50
CA TYR A 46 -16.69 6.17 17.81
C TYR A 46 -18.03 5.45 17.82
N GLU A 47 -18.96 5.77 16.95
CA GLU A 47 -20.19 4.98 16.76
C GLU A 47 -19.85 3.61 16.15
N VAL A 48 -18.91 3.54 15.20
CA VAL A 48 -18.41 2.27 14.66
C VAL A 48 -17.75 1.43 15.75
N LEU A 49 -16.90 2.05 16.59
CA LEU A 49 -16.27 1.34 17.71
C LEU A 49 -17.29 0.90 18.79
N ASP A 50 -18.37 1.67 18.99
CA ASP A 50 -19.48 1.26 19.88
C ASP A 50 -20.19 0.01 19.35
N LYS A 51 -20.44 -0.04 18.04
CA LYS A 51 -21.02 -1.23 17.38
C LYS A 51 -20.09 -2.43 17.43
N PHE A 52 -18.80 -2.23 17.27
CA PHE A 52 -17.79 -3.26 17.48
C PHE A 52 -17.83 -3.75 18.94
N ALA A 53 -17.84 -2.85 19.92
CA ALA A 53 -17.87 -3.21 21.34
C ALA A 53 -19.14 -4.01 21.73
N LYS A 54 -20.26 -3.82 21.05
CA LYS A 54 -21.52 -4.53 21.23
C LYS A 54 -21.63 -5.84 20.43
N GLY A 55 -20.61 -6.18 19.65
CA GLY A 55 -20.61 -7.38 18.80
C GLY A 55 -21.46 -7.28 17.53
N GLU A 56 -22.02 -6.10 17.22
CA GLU A 56 -22.76 -5.85 15.97
C GLU A 56 -21.79 -5.92 14.75
N ILE A 57 -20.53 -5.58 14.96
CA ILE A 57 -19.44 -5.74 13.98
C ILE A 57 -18.39 -6.66 14.61
N ARG A 58 -18.12 -7.80 14.00
CA ARG A 58 -17.15 -8.77 14.53
C ARG A 58 -15.77 -8.63 13.94
N LYS A 59 -15.68 -8.27 12.66
CA LYS A 59 -14.41 -8.03 11.95
C LYS A 59 -14.46 -6.63 11.38
N LEU A 60 -13.56 -5.78 11.84
CA LEU A 60 -13.53 -4.36 11.48
C LEU A 60 -12.14 -3.95 10.99
N ILE A 61 -12.07 -3.37 9.83
CA ILE A 61 -10.90 -2.68 9.29
C ILE A 61 -11.19 -1.20 9.23
N VAL A 62 -10.32 -0.36 9.81
CA VAL A 62 -10.43 1.09 9.75
C VAL A 62 -9.14 1.68 9.21
N SER A 63 -9.21 2.32 8.05
CA SER A 63 -8.13 3.09 7.47
C SER A 63 -8.37 4.58 7.71
N VAL A 64 -7.40 5.26 8.30
CA VAL A 64 -7.48 6.69 8.65
C VAL A 64 -6.14 7.34 8.42
N SER A 65 -6.14 8.56 7.92
CA SER A 65 -4.93 9.36 7.74
C SER A 65 -4.16 9.57 9.05
N PRO A 66 -2.83 9.82 8.98
CA PRO A 66 -1.98 9.99 10.16
C PRO A 66 -2.49 11.07 11.10
N GLN A 67 -2.26 10.88 12.41
CA GLN A 67 -2.58 11.84 13.48
C GLN A 67 -4.05 12.25 13.62
N CYS A 68 -4.99 11.46 13.11
CA CYS A 68 -6.43 11.71 13.28
C CYS A 68 -7.04 11.03 14.52
N GLY A 69 -6.24 10.58 15.48
CA GLY A 69 -6.76 10.02 16.75
C GLY A 69 -7.20 8.56 16.65
N LYS A 70 -6.80 7.82 15.59
CA LYS A 70 -7.18 6.42 15.43
C LYS A 70 -6.84 5.55 16.65
N SER A 71 -5.58 5.56 17.09
CA SER A 71 -5.10 4.75 18.20
C SER A 71 -5.61 5.20 19.57
N GLU A 72 -6.01 6.47 19.72
CA GLU A 72 -6.68 6.95 20.93
C GLU A 72 -8.01 6.23 21.13
N GLY A 73 -8.82 6.12 20.05
CA GLY A 73 -10.08 5.40 20.07
C GLY A 73 -9.89 3.90 20.19
N SER A 74 -9.17 3.28 19.24
CA SER A 74 -9.09 1.83 19.05
C SER A 74 -8.23 1.11 20.07
N SER A 75 -7.06 1.67 20.44
CA SER A 75 -6.02 0.94 21.15
C SER A 75 -5.82 1.39 22.59
N ARG A 76 -6.45 2.50 23.00
CA ARG A 76 -6.42 3.02 24.38
C ARG A 76 -7.79 3.01 25.04
N LEU A 77 -8.77 3.75 24.48
CA LEU A 77 -10.09 3.91 25.08
C LEU A 77 -10.96 2.67 24.91
N LEU A 78 -10.96 2.05 23.73
CA LEU A 78 -11.81 0.88 23.44
C LEU A 78 -11.48 -0.33 24.33
N PRO A 79 -10.22 -0.75 24.52
CA PRO A 79 -9.91 -1.85 25.42
C PRO A 79 -10.40 -1.60 26.85
N ALA A 80 -10.23 -0.38 27.37
CA ALA A 80 -10.72 -0.02 28.71
C ALA A 80 -12.25 -0.09 28.78
N PHE A 81 -12.96 0.41 27.77
CA PHE A 81 -14.42 0.32 27.71
C PHE A 81 -14.92 -1.12 27.66
N LEU A 82 -14.30 -1.96 26.80
CA LEU A 82 -14.62 -3.38 26.68
C LEU A 82 -14.47 -4.13 28.01
N LEU A 83 -13.40 -3.86 28.75
CA LEU A 83 -13.18 -4.43 30.08
C LEU A 83 -14.22 -3.97 31.10
N GLY A 84 -14.69 -2.73 31.00
CA GLY A 84 -15.78 -2.22 31.84
C GLY A 84 -17.11 -2.91 31.56
N LEU A 85 -17.37 -3.27 30.29
CA LEU A 85 -18.57 -4.03 29.91
C LEU A 85 -18.48 -5.50 30.32
N ASN A 86 -17.31 -6.11 30.17
CA ASN A 86 -17.07 -7.51 30.51
C ASN A 86 -15.61 -7.73 30.95
N PRO A 87 -15.35 -7.85 32.27
CA PRO A 87 -14.01 -8.03 32.81
C PRO A 87 -13.38 -9.41 32.52
N GLU A 88 -14.12 -10.37 31.93
CA GLU A 88 -13.60 -11.68 31.54
C GLU A 88 -12.91 -11.68 30.18
N LEU A 89 -13.01 -10.58 29.41
CA LEU A 89 -12.48 -10.51 28.07
C LEU A 89 -10.95 -10.62 28.03
N LYS A 90 -10.47 -11.43 27.11
CA LYS A 90 -9.06 -11.64 26.79
C LYS A 90 -8.68 -10.80 25.58
N ILE A 91 -8.12 -9.63 25.84
CA ILE A 91 -7.80 -8.62 24.82
C ILE A 91 -6.31 -8.69 24.47
N VAL A 92 -6.01 -8.75 23.18
CA VAL A 92 -4.62 -8.63 22.67
C VAL A 92 -4.52 -7.37 21.82
N ILE A 93 -3.50 -6.56 22.11
CA ILE A 93 -3.15 -5.38 21.33
C ILE A 93 -1.81 -5.64 20.66
N GLY A 94 -1.82 -5.73 19.32
CA GLY A 94 -0.64 -5.93 18.48
C GLY A 94 -0.21 -4.66 17.75
N SER A 95 1.10 -4.45 17.59
CA SER A 95 1.66 -3.34 16.81
C SER A 95 2.97 -3.74 16.14
N TYR A 96 3.58 -2.86 15.32
CA TYR A 96 4.82 -3.13 14.60
C TYR A 96 5.99 -3.57 15.52
N ASN A 97 6.01 -3.14 16.78
CA ASN A 97 6.96 -3.62 17.78
C ASN A 97 6.33 -3.74 19.17
N ALA A 98 7.05 -4.40 20.06
CA ALA A 98 6.59 -4.65 21.44
C ALA A 98 6.49 -3.37 22.27
N ASP A 99 7.38 -2.38 22.08
CA ASP A 99 7.41 -1.17 22.88
C ASP A 99 6.21 -0.27 22.60
N GLN A 100 5.80 -0.19 21.33
CA GLN A 100 4.58 0.53 20.93
C GLN A 100 3.33 -0.15 21.52
N ALA A 101 3.23 -1.47 21.40
CA ALA A 101 2.12 -2.23 21.96
C ALA A 101 2.05 -2.08 23.50
N LYS A 102 3.18 -2.14 24.20
CA LYS A 102 3.27 -1.89 25.65
C LYS A 102 2.90 -0.46 26.02
N SER A 103 3.16 0.52 25.15
CA SER A 103 2.72 1.90 25.37
C SER A 103 1.19 1.99 25.41
N PHE A 104 0.48 1.33 24.47
CA PHE A 104 -0.97 1.25 24.50
C PHE A 104 -1.48 0.59 25.78
N ASN A 105 -0.89 -0.54 26.15
CA ASN A 105 -1.28 -1.23 27.40
C ASN A 105 -1.09 -0.36 28.66
N ARG A 106 0.00 0.42 28.76
CA ARG A 106 0.19 1.39 29.85
C ARG A 106 -0.90 2.46 29.88
N ASP A 107 -1.33 2.93 28.70
CA ASP A 107 -2.41 3.91 28.63
C ASP A 107 -3.75 3.29 29.04
N VAL A 108 -4.06 2.06 28.66
CA VAL A 108 -5.23 1.30 29.16
C VAL A 108 -5.18 1.17 30.68
N GLN A 109 -4.03 0.80 31.25
CA GLN A 109 -3.86 0.72 32.73
C GLN A 109 -4.13 2.07 33.40
N ARG A 110 -3.63 3.17 32.81
CA ARG A 110 -3.85 4.52 33.34
C ARG A 110 -5.32 4.90 33.32
N ILE A 111 -6.05 4.55 32.24
CA ILE A 111 -7.49 4.79 32.13
C ILE A 111 -8.24 4.00 33.20
N VAL A 112 -8.03 2.69 33.28
CA VAL A 112 -8.71 1.80 34.25
C VAL A 112 -8.42 2.20 35.71
N ASN A 113 -7.24 2.70 35.99
CA ASN A 113 -6.87 3.14 37.33
C ASN A 113 -7.36 4.57 37.70
N SER A 114 -7.96 5.29 36.71
CA SER A 114 -8.47 6.65 36.99
C SER A 114 -9.76 6.63 37.82
N GLU A 115 -9.95 7.68 38.62
CA GLU A 115 -11.17 7.83 39.43
C GLU A 115 -12.43 7.90 38.57
N ALA A 116 -12.37 8.52 37.41
CA ALA A 116 -13.45 8.55 36.43
C ALA A 116 -13.87 7.16 36.00
N TYR A 117 -12.90 6.27 35.68
CA TYR A 117 -13.18 4.91 35.29
C TYR A 117 -13.77 4.08 36.43
N LYS A 118 -13.17 4.12 37.62
CA LYS A 118 -13.66 3.42 38.83
C LYS A 118 -15.08 3.85 39.19
N ALA A 119 -15.41 5.12 38.97
CA ALA A 119 -16.75 5.64 39.19
C ALA A 119 -17.76 5.14 38.14
N THR A 120 -17.30 4.81 36.91
CA THR A 120 -18.13 4.30 35.81
C THR A 120 -18.29 2.78 35.85
N PHE A 121 -17.22 2.06 36.19
CA PHE A 121 -17.14 0.60 36.26
C PHE A 121 -16.51 0.15 37.60
N PRO A 122 -17.24 0.25 38.71
CA PRO A 122 -16.70 0.03 40.06
C PRO A 122 -16.20 -1.40 40.28
N ASP A 123 -16.76 -2.37 39.57
CA ASP A 123 -16.44 -3.78 39.72
C ASP A 123 -15.25 -4.24 38.86
N THR A 124 -14.64 -3.30 38.08
CA THR A 124 -13.54 -3.62 37.18
C THR A 124 -12.27 -2.89 37.62
N TYR A 125 -11.25 -3.64 38.02
CA TYR A 125 -9.93 -3.12 38.38
C TYR A 125 -8.82 -4.14 38.13
N PHE A 126 -7.58 -3.68 37.99
CA PHE A 126 -6.45 -4.58 37.79
C PHE A 126 -5.92 -5.19 39.09
N ASN A 127 -5.49 -6.44 38.98
CA ASN A 127 -4.80 -7.10 40.08
C ASN A 127 -3.38 -6.51 40.23
N ASN A 128 -3.17 -5.70 41.24
CA ASN A 128 -1.90 -5.00 41.48
C ASN A 128 -0.70 -5.95 41.64
N GLY A 129 -0.89 -7.17 42.13
CA GLY A 129 0.17 -8.16 42.24
C GLY A 129 0.60 -8.82 40.91
N LYS A 130 -0.15 -8.62 39.83
CA LYS A 130 0.10 -9.20 38.51
C LYS A 130 0.26 -8.16 37.37
N LEU A 131 0.39 -6.90 37.72
CA LEU A 131 0.60 -5.81 36.76
C LEU A 131 1.95 -5.95 36.08
N ARG A 132 1.94 -6.07 34.73
CA ARG A 132 3.13 -6.03 33.87
C ARG A 132 2.82 -5.17 32.66
N MET A 133 3.84 -4.61 32.03
CA MET A 133 3.64 -3.79 30.82
C MET A 133 3.10 -4.59 29.63
N ASP A 134 3.41 -5.87 29.56
CA ASP A 134 3.05 -6.77 28.46
C ASP A 134 1.78 -7.60 28.76
N ASN A 135 1.38 -7.70 30.03
CA ASN A 135 0.25 -8.51 30.41
C ASN A 135 -0.39 -8.02 31.72
N VAL A 136 -1.70 -7.78 31.72
CA VAL A 136 -2.45 -7.24 32.85
C VAL A 136 -3.68 -8.11 33.08
N TYR A 137 -3.88 -8.53 34.31
CA TYR A 137 -5.03 -9.34 34.72
C TYR A 137 -6.02 -8.51 35.53
N LEU A 138 -7.28 -8.79 35.35
CA LEU A 138 -8.38 -8.14 36.06
C LEU A 138 -8.79 -8.91 37.34
N CYS A 139 -9.38 -8.19 38.28
CA CYS A 139 -10.03 -8.72 39.47
C CYS A 139 -11.48 -8.21 39.55
N ASN A 140 -12.35 -8.99 40.19
CA ASN A 140 -13.69 -8.54 40.56
C ASN A 140 -13.69 -8.13 42.06
N SER A 141 -14.36 -7.02 42.38
CA SER A 141 -14.47 -6.49 43.75
C SER A 141 -15.29 -7.36 44.69
N GLU A 142 -16.20 -8.17 44.19
CA GLU A 142 -17.10 -8.99 45.01
C GLU A 142 -16.43 -10.25 45.61
N VAL A 143 -15.18 -10.53 45.21
CA VAL A 143 -14.44 -11.69 45.70
C VAL A 143 -13.28 -11.26 46.56
N SER A 144 -13.30 -11.56 47.84
CA SER A 144 -12.31 -11.22 48.84
C SER A 144 -10.94 -11.89 48.66
N GLU A 145 -10.82 -12.88 47.80
CA GLU A 145 -9.56 -13.44 47.30
C GLU A 145 -9.51 -13.30 45.79
N PRO A 146 -8.33 -13.05 45.19
CA PRO A 146 -8.17 -12.99 43.77
C PRO A 146 -8.34 -14.41 43.16
N VAL A 147 -9.55 -14.90 43.13
CA VAL A 147 -9.92 -16.02 42.24
C VAL A 147 -9.81 -15.48 40.87
N GLY A 148 -8.81 -15.98 40.13
CA GLY A 148 -8.39 -15.36 38.90
C GLY A 148 -9.51 -15.23 37.89
N HIS A 149 -10.02 -14.01 37.70
CA HIS A 149 -10.72 -13.67 36.47
C HIS A 149 -9.83 -14.05 35.32
N SER A 150 -10.42 -14.63 34.30
CA SER A 150 -9.72 -15.09 33.12
C SER A 150 -9.35 -13.92 32.18
N GLY A 151 -9.94 -12.75 32.39
CA GLY A 151 -9.71 -11.54 31.59
C GLY A 151 -8.31 -10.97 31.70
N PHE A 152 -7.80 -10.45 30.61
CA PHE A 152 -6.49 -9.80 30.54
C PHE A 152 -6.38 -8.85 29.35
N VAL A 153 -5.43 -7.91 29.44
CA VAL A 153 -4.92 -7.15 28.29
C VAL A 153 -3.48 -7.56 28.08
N ARG A 154 -3.14 -7.97 26.87
CA ARG A 154 -1.79 -8.35 26.48
C ARG A 154 -1.29 -7.53 25.31
N ALA A 155 -0.11 -6.94 25.45
CA ALA A 155 0.60 -6.25 24.39
C ALA A 155 1.56 -7.20 23.68
N VAL A 156 1.58 -7.16 22.35
CA VAL A 156 2.47 -7.97 21.51
C VAL A 156 3.00 -7.18 20.33
N GLY A 157 4.30 -7.27 20.09
CA GLY A 157 4.88 -6.75 18.85
C GLY A 157 4.68 -7.76 17.70
N ARG A 158 4.71 -7.29 16.46
CA ARG A 158 4.78 -8.15 15.29
C ARG A 158 5.88 -9.20 15.47
N ASN A 159 5.62 -10.44 15.08
CA ASN A 159 6.44 -11.65 15.32
C ASN A 159 6.54 -12.08 16.78
N GLY A 160 5.85 -11.42 17.70
CA GLY A 160 5.77 -11.85 19.09
C GLY A 160 4.90 -13.08 19.29
N ALA A 161 5.23 -13.90 20.29
CA ALA A 161 4.49 -15.12 20.59
C ALA A 161 3.17 -14.85 21.33
N LEU A 162 2.10 -15.51 20.92
CA LEU A 162 0.78 -15.55 21.58
C LEU A 162 0.46 -16.99 22.05
N THR A 163 1.36 -17.62 22.79
CA THR A 163 1.23 -19.02 23.16
C THR A 163 0.23 -19.25 24.31
N GLY A 164 -0.57 -20.31 24.21
CA GLY A 164 -1.28 -20.94 25.33
C GLY A 164 -2.58 -20.29 25.81
N LYS A 165 -3.09 -19.22 25.18
CA LYS A 165 -4.34 -18.56 25.61
C LYS A 165 -5.25 -18.26 24.41
N ALA A 166 -6.55 -18.52 24.57
CA ALA A 166 -7.57 -18.03 23.65
C ALA A 166 -7.66 -16.50 23.73
N VAL A 167 -8.07 -15.86 22.66
CA VAL A 167 -8.22 -14.40 22.53
C VAL A 167 -9.65 -14.09 22.10
N ASP A 168 -10.34 -13.25 22.87
CA ASP A 168 -11.71 -12.83 22.56
C ASP A 168 -11.70 -11.61 21.64
N ILE A 169 -10.76 -10.66 21.88
CA ILE A 169 -10.62 -9.43 21.10
C ILE A 169 -9.17 -9.27 20.64
N LEU A 170 -8.96 -9.23 19.34
CA LEU A 170 -7.69 -8.90 18.71
C LEU A 170 -7.74 -7.48 18.14
N ILE A 171 -6.84 -6.63 18.58
CA ILE A 171 -6.67 -5.27 18.03
C ILE A 171 -5.26 -5.16 17.44
N LEU A 172 -5.17 -4.89 16.13
CA LEU A 172 -3.91 -4.63 15.45
C LEU A 172 -3.84 -3.16 15.05
N ASP A 173 -2.88 -2.43 15.62
CA ASP A 173 -2.68 -1.01 15.40
C ASP A 173 -1.27 -0.76 14.84
N ASP A 174 -1.19 -0.19 13.63
CA ASP A 174 0.03 0.08 12.90
C ASP A 174 1.02 -1.10 12.90
N VAL A 175 0.76 -2.11 12.04
CA VAL A 175 1.59 -3.32 11.92
C VAL A 175 2.91 -3.09 11.18
N TYR A 176 3.09 -1.94 10.53
CA TYR A 176 4.32 -1.46 9.92
C TYR A 176 4.75 -0.15 10.56
N LYS A 177 6.06 -0.02 10.81
CA LYS A 177 6.63 1.15 11.48
C LYS A 177 6.69 2.37 10.56
N ASP A 178 7.17 2.16 9.34
CA ASP A 178 7.48 3.21 8.39
C ASP A 178 7.42 2.69 6.94
N TYR A 179 7.74 3.59 6.01
CA TYR A 179 7.80 3.32 4.57
C TYR A 179 8.70 2.12 4.23
N ASN A 180 9.91 2.04 4.80
CA ASN A 180 10.87 0.99 4.48
C ASN A 180 10.35 -0.40 4.89
N GLU A 181 9.73 -0.50 6.05
CA GLU A 181 9.12 -1.76 6.49
C GLU A 181 7.94 -2.16 5.60
N ALA A 182 7.04 -1.21 5.31
CA ALA A 182 5.85 -1.49 4.52
C ALA A 182 6.19 -1.87 3.06
N ASN A 183 7.30 -1.36 2.52
CA ASN A 183 7.75 -1.66 1.17
C ASN A 183 8.62 -2.92 1.06
N SER A 184 9.10 -3.46 2.19
CA SER A 184 9.85 -4.72 2.19
C SER A 184 8.92 -5.92 1.99
N PRO A 185 9.02 -6.67 0.87
CA PRO A 185 8.23 -7.89 0.65
C PRO A 185 8.40 -8.91 1.77
N ILE A 186 9.63 -9.01 2.32
CA ILE A 186 9.95 -9.93 3.43
C ILE A 186 9.16 -9.53 4.68
N ILE A 187 9.11 -8.25 5.01
CA ILE A 187 8.40 -7.76 6.19
C ILE A 187 6.88 -7.90 6.01
N ARG A 188 6.34 -7.63 4.82
CA ARG A 188 4.92 -7.85 4.52
C ARG A 188 4.54 -9.33 4.67
N GLU A 189 5.37 -10.24 4.14
CA GLU A 189 5.18 -11.67 4.29
C GLU A 189 5.24 -12.11 5.76
N GLN A 190 6.20 -11.62 6.53
CA GLN A 190 6.32 -11.89 7.96
C GLN A 190 5.10 -11.38 8.74
N ALA A 191 4.63 -10.18 8.44
CA ALA A 191 3.44 -9.60 9.07
C ALA A 191 2.19 -10.45 8.80
N PHE A 192 1.98 -10.87 7.55
CA PHE A 192 0.86 -11.73 7.18
C PHE A 192 0.97 -13.12 7.79
N LYS A 193 2.15 -13.73 7.77
CA LYS A 193 2.39 -15.04 8.43
C LYS A 193 2.13 -14.95 9.93
N TRP A 194 2.66 -13.93 10.59
CA TRP A 194 2.40 -13.72 12.01
C TRP A 194 0.90 -13.56 12.30
N TYR A 195 0.19 -12.75 11.52
CA TYR A 195 -1.25 -12.62 11.64
C TYR A 195 -1.97 -13.96 11.43
N SER A 196 -1.72 -14.64 10.32
CA SER A 196 -2.45 -15.86 9.94
C SER A 196 -2.12 -17.08 10.82
N THR A 197 -0.85 -17.24 11.24
CA THR A 197 -0.40 -18.45 11.95
C THR A 197 -0.27 -18.28 13.46
N VAL A 198 -0.10 -17.06 13.95
CA VAL A 198 0.05 -16.79 15.40
C VAL A 198 -1.20 -16.12 15.96
N CYS A 199 -1.68 -15.04 15.36
CA CYS A 199 -2.84 -14.32 15.88
C CYS A 199 -4.14 -15.11 15.67
N ARG A 200 -4.45 -15.47 14.42
CA ARG A 200 -5.72 -16.12 14.08
C ARG A 200 -5.90 -17.51 14.71
N THR A 201 -4.81 -18.22 14.97
CA THR A 201 -4.87 -19.53 15.65
C THR A 201 -5.26 -19.43 17.14
N ARG A 202 -5.38 -18.24 17.69
CA ARG A 202 -5.83 -17.96 19.06
C ARG A 202 -7.27 -17.51 19.14
N LEU A 203 -7.88 -17.20 17.99
CA LEU A 203 -9.26 -16.76 17.89
C LEU A 203 -10.19 -17.99 17.86
N HIS A 204 -11.38 -17.78 18.35
CA HIS A 204 -12.50 -18.74 18.31
C HIS A 204 -13.71 -18.12 17.60
N ASN A 205 -14.80 -18.86 17.46
CA ASN A 205 -15.95 -18.42 16.65
C ASN A 205 -16.58 -17.11 17.10
N ASP A 206 -16.48 -16.78 18.39
CA ASP A 206 -17.06 -15.57 18.97
C ASP A 206 -16.05 -14.43 19.11
N SER A 207 -14.79 -14.67 18.73
CA SER A 207 -13.75 -13.63 18.76
C SER A 207 -14.04 -12.49 17.78
N GLN A 208 -13.54 -11.32 18.12
CA GLN A 208 -13.63 -10.12 17.29
C GLN A 208 -12.23 -9.65 16.87
N GLU A 209 -12.14 -9.13 15.66
CA GLU A 209 -10.89 -8.64 15.09
C GLU A 209 -11.05 -7.16 14.67
N LEU A 210 -10.16 -6.31 15.16
CA LEU A 210 -10.06 -4.91 14.77
C LEU A 210 -8.67 -4.63 14.20
N ILE A 211 -8.59 -4.21 12.95
CA ILE A 211 -7.36 -3.79 12.29
C ILE A 211 -7.46 -2.29 12.00
N VAL A 212 -6.57 -1.51 12.59
CA VAL A 212 -6.55 -0.06 12.43
C VAL A 212 -5.16 0.39 12.07
N PHE A 213 -4.96 0.84 10.84
CA PHE A 213 -3.70 1.48 10.46
C PHE A 213 -3.83 2.34 9.20
N THR A 214 -2.78 3.11 8.95
CA THR A 214 -2.63 3.86 7.72
C THR A 214 -2.16 2.93 6.60
N ARG A 215 -2.80 2.94 5.44
CA ARG A 215 -2.39 2.14 4.28
C ARG A 215 -1.04 2.64 3.76
N TRP A 216 -0.14 1.71 3.48
CA TRP A 216 1.19 2.01 2.96
C TRP A 216 1.45 1.42 1.59
N HIS A 217 0.83 0.28 1.30
CA HIS A 217 1.13 -0.53 0.13
C HIS A 217 -0.09 -1.36 -0.25
N GLU A 218 -0.29 -1.66 -1.55
CA GLU A 218 -1.40 -2.52 -1.99
C GLU A 218 -1.30 -3.94 -1.43
N ASP A 219 -0.08 -4.50 -1.29
CA ASP A 219 0.21 -5.80 -0.69
C ASP A 219 0.49 -5.69 0.83
N ASP A 220 -0.09 -4.72 1.53
CA ASP A 220 -0.05 -4.65 3.00
C ASP A 220 -0.99 -5.70 3.64
N LEU A 221 -1.07 -5.75 4.97
CA LEU A 221 -1.92 -6.72 5.65
C LEU A 221 -3.38 -6.70 5.17
N ILE A 222 -3.94 -5.51 4.93
CA ILE A 222 -5.33 -5.37 4.43
C ILE A 222 -5.41 -5.92 2.99
N GLY A 223 -4.49 -5.53 2.10
CA GLY A 223 -4.47 -6.03 0.73
C GLY A 223 -4.32 -7.55 0.66
N ARG A 224 -3.54 -8.16 1.55
CA ARG A 224 -3.43 -9.62 1.64
C ARG A 224 -4.68 -10.31 2.19
N ILE A 225 -5.41 -9.67 3.09
CA ILE A 225 -6.72 -10.14 3.52
C ILE A 225 -7.71 -10.08 2.34
N GLU A 226 -7.69 -9.01 1.54
CA GLU A 226 -8.49 -8.91 0.30
C GLU A 226 -8.16 -10.05 -0.67
N GLN A 227 -6.88 -10.32 -0.90
CA GLN A 227 -6.40 -11.39 -1.78
C GLN A 227 -6.71 -12.80 -1.26
N SER A 228 -6.91 -12.98 0.05
CA SER A 228 -7.26 -14.29 0.63
C SER A 228 -8.67 -14.78 0.29
N GLY A 229 -9.50 -13.93 -0.33
CA GLY A 229 -10.88 -14.22 -0.68
C GLY A 229 -11.87 -14.05 0.48
N GLU A 230 -11.45 -13.53 1.63
CA GLU A 230 -12.38 -13.14 2.69
C GLU A 230 -13.21 -11.94 2.22
N PRO A 231 -14.55 -11.99 2.33
CA PRO A 231 -15.37 -10.85 1.91
C PRO A 231 -15.06 -9.59 2.71
N ILE A 232 -14.77 -8.49 2.02
CA ILE A 232 -14.59 -7.17 2.62
C ILE A 232 -15.69 -6.25 2.09
N ILE A 233 -16.47 -5.67 2.99
CA ILE A 233 -17.61 -4.83 2.66
C ILE A 233 -17.34 -3.41 3.15
N GLU A 234 -17.21 -2.47 2.22
CA GLU A 234 -17.10 -1.06 2.53
C GLU A 234 -18.43 -0.55 3.10
N LEU A 235 -18.38 -0.02 4.33
CA LEU A 235 -19.57 0.51 4.99
C LEU A 235 -19.83 1.94 4.54
N LYS A 236 -20.95 2.17 3.85
CA LYS A 236 -21.43 3.49 3.39
C LYS A 236 -22.67 3.94 4.12
N THR A 237 -23.49 3.01 4.60
CA THR A 237 -24.71 3.26 5.37
C THR A 237 -24.82 2.31 6.56
N TRP A 238 -25.48 2.77 7.64
CA TRP A 238 -25.70 1.92 8.81
C TRP A 238 -26.64 0.73 8.52
N ALA A 239 -27.53 0.88 7.54
CA ALA A 239 -28.45 -0.18 7.14
C ALA A 239 -27.72 -1.42 6.62
N GLN A 240 -26.56 -1.27 5.98
CA GLN A 240 -25.76 -2.39 5.46
C GLN A 240 -25.32 -3.37 6.54
N LEU A 241 -25.20 -2.94 7.81
CA LEU A 241 -24.77 -3.83 8.90
C LEU A 241 -25.69 -5.04 9.10
N LYS A 242 -26.98 -4.93 8.71
CA LYS A 242 -27.94 -6.05 8.81
C LYS A 242 -27.70 -7.15 7.80
N ASP A 243 -27.07 -6.81 6.68
CA ASP A 243 -26.88 -7.70 5.54
C ASP A 243 -25.43 -8.21 5.42
N ILE A 244 -24.59 -7.91 6.42
CA ILE A 244 -23.19 -8.35 6.41
C ILE A 244 -23.13 -9.86 6.67
N PRO A 245 -22.54 -10.65 5.73
CA PRO A 245 -22.37 -12.09 5.92
C PRO A 245 -21.52 -12.42 7.15
N PHE A 246 -21.82 -13.54 7.80
CA PHE A 246 -20.99 -14.02 8.89
C PHE A 246 -19.55 -14.24 8.42
N GLY A 247 -18.58 -13.69 9.15
CA GLY A 247 -17.15 -13.80 8.84
C GLY A 247 -16.61 -12.75 7.85
N ALA A 248 -17.48 -11.91 7.27
CA ALA A 248 -17.04 -10.79 6.43
C ALA A 248 -16.43 -9.66 7.27
N TRP A 249 -15.50 -8.96 6.66
CA TRP A 249 -14.93 -7.74 7.20
C TRP A 249 -15.79 -6.53 6.86
N VAL A 250 -16.04 -5.68 7.83
CA VAL A 250 -16.52 -4.32 7.62
C VAL A 250 -15.30 -3.44 7.39
N TYR A 251 -15.24 -2.74 6.27
CA TYR A 251 -14.16 -1.82 5.95
C TYR A 251 -14.66 -0.39 5.97
N ILE A 252 -13.93 0.49 6.63
CA ILE A 252 -14.19 1.92 6.63
C ILE A 252 -12.90 2.65 6.33
N ASN A 253 -12.92 3.45 5.28
CA ASN A 253 -11.84 4.36 4.95
C ASN A 253 -12.26 5.80 5.22
N PHE A 254 -11.46 6.54 5.97
CA PHE A 254 -11.62 7.97 6.22
C PHE A 254 -10.49 8.74 5.52
N PRO A 255 -10.63 9.05 4.23
CA PRO A 255 -9.61 9.78 3.49
C PRO A 255 -9.44 11.20 4.03
N ALA A 256 -8.20 11.72 4.01
CA ALA A 256 -7.90 13.07 4.47
C ALA A 256 -8.66 14.16 3.72
N LEU A 257 -8.79 14.00 2.39
CA LEU A 257 -9.68 14.78 1.53
C LEU A 257 -10.77 13.85 1.03
N LYS A 258 -12.02 14.23 1.17
CA LYS A 258 -13.16 13.43 0.70
C LYS A 258 -13.05 13.17 -0.80
N VAL A 259 -13.32 11.94 -1.19
CA VAL A 259 -13.40 11.49 -2.58
C VAL A 259 -14.82 10.98 -2.84
N GLY A 260 -15.41 11.41 -3.94
CA GLY A 260 -16.74 11.01 -4.38
C GLY A 260 -17.88 11.56 -3.53
N GLU A 261 -19.08 11.04 -3.77
CA GLU A 261 -20.33 11.51 -3.17
C GLU A 261 -20.37 11.30 -1.64
N PRO A 262 -21.09 12.19 -0.91
CA PRO A 262 -21.37 12.01 0.50
C PRO A 262 -22.07 10.69 0.79
N THR A 263 -21.71 10.07 1.91
CA THR A 263 -22.36 8.86 2.42
C THR A 263 -22.85 9.10 3.84
N GLU A 264 -23.68 8.20 4.39
CA GLU A 264 -24.08 8.30 5.79
C GLU A 264 -22.88 8.17 6.76
N ILE A 265 -21.89 7.38 6.39
CA ILE A 265 -20.65 7.19 7.17
C ILE A 265 -19.68 8.35 7.00
N ASP A 266 -19.60 8.93 5.80
CA ASP A 266 -18.76 10.08 5.53
C ASP A 266 -19.55 11.15 4.75
N PRO A 267 -20.28 12.03 5.47
CA PRO A 267 -21.20 13.00 4.86
C PRO A 267 -20.50 14.25 4.27
N ARG A 268 -19.17 14.27 4.26
CA ARG A 268 -18.39 15.39 3.69
C ARG A 268 -18.64 15.53 2.20
N GLN A 269 -18.54 16.75 1.70
CA GLN A 269 -18.53 17.03 0.27
C GLN A 269 -17.14 16.73 -0.32
N GLU A 270 -17.10 16.45 -1.61
CA GLU A 270 -15.83 16.15 -2.31
C GLU A 270 -14.76 17.24 -2.07
N GLY A 271 -13.56 16.81 -1.74
CA GLY A 271 -12.43 17.68 -1.44
C GLY A 271 -12.48 18.35 -0.06
N GLU A 272 -13.46 18.06 0.81
CA GLU A 272 -13.46 18.52 2.20
C GLU A 272 -12.46 17.74 3.05
N ALA A 273 -11.74 18.46 3.91
CA ALA A 273 -10.76 17.85 4.83
C ALA A 273 -11.46 17.07 5.95
N LEU A 274 -10.84 15.93 6.36
CA LEU A 274 -11.34 15.08 7.45
C LEU A 274 -11.39 15.82 8.79
N TRP A 275 -10.39 16.62 9.04
CA TRP A 275 -10.27 17.43 10.28
C TRP A 275 -9.61 18.77 9.97
N GLU A 276 -10.41 19.71 9.44
CA GLU A 276 -9.93 21.01 8.94
C GLU A 276 -9.10 21.80 9.97
N LYS A 277 -9.51 21.79 11.25
CA LYS A 277 -8.82 22.50 12.33
C LYS A 277 -7.39 22.00 12.55
N LYS A 278 -7.12 20.71 12.33
CA LYS A 278 -5.81 20.09 12.55
C LYS A 278 -5.01 19.93 11.28
N HIS A 279 -5.69 19.53 10.20
CA HIS A 279 -5.14 19.26 8.88
C HIS A 279 -5.99 19.99 7.84
N SER A 280 -5.71 21.30 7.65
CA SER A 280 -6.49 22.10 6.72
C SER A 280 -6.36 21.61 5.28
N LYS A 281 -7.40 21.78 4.47
CA LYS A 281 -7.38 21.46 3.03
C LYS A 281 -6.16 22.05 2.34
N LYS A 282 -5.79 23.32 2.64
CA LYS A 282 -4.60 23.97 2.07
C LYS A 282 -3.32 23.20 2.39
N LYS A 283 -3.14 22.77 3.65
CA LYS A 283 -1.98 21.97 4.08
C LYS A 283 -1.97 20.60 3.41
N LEU A 284 -3.11 19.94 3.33
CA LEU A 284 -3.23 18.63 2.68
C LEU A 284 -2.90 18.69 1.19
N LEU A 285 -3.37 19.70 0.47
CA LEU A 285 -3.03 19.91 -0.94
C LEU A 285 -1.52 20.19 -1.14
N ALA A 286 -0.91 20.97 -0.24
CA ALA A 286 0.54 21.17 -0.27
C ALA A 286 1.31 19.87 -0.01
N THR A 287 0.85 19.04 0.94
CA THR A 287 1.44 17.71 1.20
C THR A 287 1.29 16.80 -0.03
N ARG A 288 0.12 16.80 -0.69
CA ARG A 288 -0.11 16.04 -1.94
C ARG A 288 0.82 16.48 -3.06
N ALA A 289 1.09 17.77 -3.18
CA ALA A 289 2.00 18.31 -4.20
C ALA A 289 3.47 17.89 -3.98
N LEU A 290 3.89 17.64 -2.72
CA LEU A 290 5.24 17.16 -2.41
C LEU A 290 5.45 15.71 -2.81
N ASP A 291 4.48 14.85 -2.51
CA ASP A 291 4.52 13.43 -2.83
C ASP A 291 3.10 12.91 -3.06
N PRO A 292 2.60 12.94 -4.30
CA PRO A 292 1.26 12.49 -4.63
C PRO A 292 1.02 11.01 -4.30
N VAL A 293 2.03 10.16 -4.51
CA VAL A 293 1.93 8.72 -4.29
C VAL A 293 1.77 8.40 -2.81
N MET A 294 2.66 8.95 -1.98
CA MET A 294 2.57 8.75 -0.53
C MET A 294 1.32 9.41 0.05
N PHE A 295 0.84 10.50 -0.56
CA PHE A 295 -0.43 11.11 -0.16
C PHE A 295 -1.62 10.17 -0.42
N GLU A 296 -1.69 9.54 -1.59
CA GLU A 296 -2.74 8.57 -1.91
C GLU A 296 -2.69 7.36 -0.95
N CYS A 297 -1.51 6.85 -0.65
CA CYS A 297 -1.36 5.77 0.33
C CYS A 297 -1.80 6.20 1.74
N LEU A 298 -1.06 7.15 2.33
CA LEU A 298 -1.15 7.46 3.76
C LEU A 298 -2.36 8.31 4.12
N TYR A 299 -2.69 9.29 3.26
CA TYR A 299 -3.73 10.25 3.55
C TYR A 299 -5.07 9.88 2.94
N GLN A 300 -5.09 9.20 1.79
CA GLN A 300 -6.34 8.80 1.14
C GLN A 300 -6.71 7.33 1.40
N GLY A 301 -5.77 6.52 1.92
CA GLY A 301 -5.99 5.10 2.16
C GLY A 301 -6.13 4.29 0.88
N ASN A 302 -5.61 4.81 -0.24
CA ASN A 302 -5.69 4.22 -1.57
C ASN A 302 -4.30 3.94 -2.16
N PRO A 303 -3.64 2.85 -1.77
CA PRO A 303 -2.29 2.53 -2.26
C PRO A 303 -2.25 2.08 -3.73
N SER A 304 -3.38 1.74 -4.33
CA SER A 304 -3.50 1.29 -5.73
C SER A 304 -4.02 2.38 -6.67
N SER A 305 -3.89 3.67 -6.29
CA SER A 305 -4.38 4.79 -7.11
C SER A 305 -3.61 4.90 -8.43
N ALA A 306 -4.24 5.53 -9.43
CA ALA A 306 -3.58 5.84 -10.68
C ALA A 306 -2.32 6.70 -10.50
N GLU A 307 -2.32 7.59 -9.49
CA GLU A 307 -1.18 8.44 -9.12
C GLU A 307 0.00 7.64 -8.56
N SER A 308 -0.22 6.45 -8.03
CA SER A 308 0.87 5.56 -7.57
C SER A 308 1.57 4.82 -8.71
N ARG A 309 1.00 4.82 -9.93
CA ARG A 309 1.63 4.21 -11.11
C ARG A 309 2.73 5.11 -11.69
N LEU A 310 3.77 4.47 -12.18
CA LEU A 310 4.87 5.18 -12.83
C LEU A 310 4.47 5.65 -14.22
N TYR A 311 3.76 4.80 -14.95
CA TYR A 311 3.31 5.05 -16.31
C TYR A 311 1.80 5.27 -16.35
N GLY A 312 1.36 6.23 -17.19
CA GLY A 312 -0.03 6.39 -17.58
C GLY A 312 -0.39 5.48 -18.76
N GLU A 313 -1.40 5.87 -19.52
CA GLU A 313 -1.74 5.19 -20.77
C GLU A 313 -0.72 5.54 -21.87
N PHE A 314 -0.11 4.53 -22.45
CA PHE A 314 0.81 4.71 -23.58
C PHE A 314 0.05 5.09 -24.86
N LYS A 315 0.64 5.96 -25.66
CA LYS A 315 0.12 6.28 -27.00
C LYS A 315 0.20 5.05 -27.88
N THR A 316 -0.76 4.93 -28.78
CA THR A 316 -0.81 3.83 -29.75
C THR A 316 -0.83 4.34 -31.19
N TYR A 317 -0.41 3.50 -32.14
CA TYR A 317 -0.46 3.78 -33.56
C TYR A 317 -1.25 2.71 -34.32
N THR A 318 -1.95 3.14 -35.33
CA THR A 318 -2.50 2.31 -36.41
C THR A 318 -1.76 2.56 -37.72
N ASP A 319 -1.34 3.81 -37.94
CA ASP A 319 -0.50 4.21 -39.08
C ASP A 319 0.80 4.86 -38.58
N LYS A 320 1.93 4.27 -38.96
CA LYS A 320 3.27 4.79 -38.56
C LYS A 320 3.63 6.12 -39.22
N SER A 321 3.02 6.46 -40.34
CA SER A 321 3.31 7.70 -41.09
C SER A 321 2.93 8.95 -40.33
N GLU A 322 2.03 8.87 -39.35
CA GLU A 322 1.63 9.98 -38.47
C GLU A 322 2.78 10.51 -37.60
N PHE A 323 3.80 9.69 -37.36
CA PHE A 323 4.94 10.04 -36.49
C PHE A 323 6.11 10.67 -37.25
N GLY A 324 6.01 10.84 -38.57
CA GLY A 324 6.98 11.54 -39.38
C GLY A 324 7.78 10.61 -40.32
N VAL A 325 9.09 10.84 -40.42
CA VAL A 325 9.96 10.13 -41.35
C VAL A 325 10.67 8.97 -40.66
N PHE A 326 10.59 7.80 -41.28
CA PHE A 326 11.32 6.60 -40.83
C PHE A 326 12.83 6.81 -40.88
N VAL A 327 13.51 6.42 -39.81
CA VAL A 327 14.97 6.54 -39.64
C VAL A 327 15.67 5.19 -39.71
N ARG A 328 15.27 4.24 -38.88
CA ARG A 328 15.88 2.90 -38.81
C ARG A 328 15.04 1.94 -37.96
N LYS A 329 15.39 0.67 -38.04
CA LYS A 329 14.85 -0.40 -37.18
C LYS A 329 15.86 -0.75 -36.10
N GLY A 330 15.40 -0.82 -34.85
CA GLY A 330 16.22 -1.16 -33.69
C GLY A 330 15.64 -2.29 -32.84
N CYS A 331 16.46 -2.77 -31.94
CA CYS A 331 16.04 -3.69 -30.89
C CYS A 331 16.85 -3.41 -29.63
N CYS A 332 16.23 -3.43 -28.45
CA CYS A 332 16.90 -3.38 -27.16
C CYS A 332 16.64 -4.67 -26.39
N ILE A 333 17.67 -5.19 -25.72
CA ILE A 333 17.57 -6.45 -24.99
C ILE A 333 18.15 -6.26 -23.60
N ASP A 334 17.30 -6.55 -22.60
CA ASP A 334 17.69 -6.75 -21.21
C ASP A 334 17.69 -8.25 -20.90
N VAL A 335 18.82 -8.78 -20.46
CA VAL A 335 19.03 -10.23 -20.28
C VAL A 335 18.88 -10.58 -18.80
N ALA A 336 17.99 -11.50 -18.48
CA ALA A 336 17.77 -12.03 -17.15
C ALA A 336 19.06 -12.59 -16.52
N ASP A 337 19.32 -12.26 -15.25
CA ASP A 337 20.54 -12.72 -14.58
C ASP A 337 20.36 -14.13 -14.06
N THR A 338 19.59 -14.67 -13.42
CA THR A 338 19.45 -16.09 -13.04
C THR A 338 18.14 -16.40 -12.30
N GLY A 339 17.34 -17.27 -12.83
CA GLY A 339 16.38 -18.10 -12.09
C GLY A 339 15.01 -17.49 -11.76
N LYS A 340 14.79 -16.17 -11.79
CA LYS A 340 13.48 -15.53 -11.57
C LYS A 340 13.24 -14.26 -12.39
N ASP A 341 14.25 -13.70 -13.05
CA ASP A 341 14.14 -12.48 -13.82
C ASP A 341 13.68 -12.78 -15.24
N PHE A 342 12.99 -11.83 -15.86
CA PHE A 342 12.48 -11.97 -17.22
C PHE A 342 13.52 -11.46 -18.22
N LEU A 343 13.72 -12.20 -19.31
CA LEU A 343 14.36 -11.62 -20.48
C LEU A 343 13.36 -10.71 -21.20
N CYS A 344 13.79 -9.51 -21.50
CA CYS A 344 13.02 -8.56 -22.32
C CYS A 344 13.76 -8.24 -23.61
N SER A 345 13.08 -8.38 -24.75
CA SER A 345 13.58 -7.98 -26.07
C SER A 345 12.49 -7.19 -26.78
N VAL A 346 12.73 -5.89 -26.99
CA VAL A 346 11.79 -4.97 -27.63
C VAL A 346 12.35 -4.53 -28.99
N CYS A 347 11.67 -4.90 -30.07
CA CYS A 347 11.93 -4.39 -31.41
C CYS A 347 11.09 -3.15 -31.69
N TYR A 348 11.67 -2.16 -32.36
CA TYR A 348 11.02 -0.89 -32.64
C TYR A 348 11.52 -0.27 -33.94
N ASP A 349 10.69 0.60 -34.52
CA ASP A 349 11.05 1.50 -35.61
C ASP A 349 11.28 2.90 -35.04
N VAL A 350 12.39 3.54 -35.40
CA VAL A 350 12.69 4.93 -35.03
C VAL A 350 12.12 5.84 -36.08
N TYR A 351 11.28 6.78 -35.64
CA TYR A 351 10.69 7.83 -36.49
C TYR A 351 11.12 9.21 -36.02
N LYS A 352 11.32 10.12 -36.97
CA LYS A 352 11.69 11.52 -36.74
C LYS A 352 10.51 12.41 -37.09
N SER A 353 9.98 13.11 -36.08
CA SER A 353 8.92 14.10 -36.28
C SER A 353 9.39 15.29 -37.12
N PRO A 354 8.51 15.92 -37.89
CA PRO A 354 8.78 17.23 -38.50
C PRO A 354 8.91 18.35 -37.45
N ASN A 355 8.36 18.14 -36.26
CA ASN A 355 8.45 19.10 -35.16
C ASN A 355 9.80 18.98 -34.42
N THR A 356 10.24 20.09 -33.84
CA THR A 356 11.47 20.17 -33.04
C THR A 356 11.15 20.59 -31.61
N THR A 357 11.97 20.17 -30.66
CA THR A 357 11.96 20.63 -29.27
C THR A 357 13.29 21.27 -28.92
N TYR A 358 13.27 22.21 -28.00
CA TYR A 358 14.49 22.82 -27.49
C TYR A 358 15.18 21.91 -26.50
N ASN A 359 16.43 21.54 -26.79
CA ASN A 359 17.25 20.74 -25.89
C ASN A 359 18.13 21.66 -25.05
N GLU A 360 17.85 21.72 -23.73
CA GLU A 360 18.59 22.59 -22.81
C GLU A 360 20.07 22.20 -22.67
N SER A 361 20.40 20.91 -22.80
CA SER A 361 21.77 20.42 -22.67
C SER A 361 22.66 20.80 -23.87
N THR A 362 22.10 20.82 -25.08
CA THR A 362 22.81 21.14 -26.31
C THR A 362 22.58 22.59 -26.75
N HIS A 363 21.66 23.33 -26.11
CA HIS A 363 21.19 24.67 -26.47
C HIS A 363 20.75 24.78 -27.94
N ARG A 364 20.09 23.71 -28.48
CA ARG A 364 19.62 23.64 -29.87
C ARG A 364 18.23 23.11 -29.98
N PHE A 365 17.54 23.47 -31.05
CA PHE A 365 16.33 22.81 -31.43
C PHE A 365 16.67 21.47 -32.10
N GLU A 366 16.22 20.39 -31.51
CA GLU A 366 16.43 19.02 -31.98
C GLU A 366 15.12 18.40 -32.40
N PRO A 367 15.11 17.49 -33.40
CA PRO A 367 13.91 16.82 -33.84
C PRO A 367 13.42 15.86 -32.77
N ILE A 368 12.11 15.82 -32.57
CA ILE A 368 11.47 14.84 -31.69
C ILE A 368 11.58 13.45 -32.36
N LEU A 369 12.07 12.48 -31.61
CA LEU A 369 12.14 11.09 -32.06
C LEU A 369 11.12 10.24 -31.32
N PHE A 370 10.55 9.25 -32.05
CA PHE A 370 9.64 8.27 -31.51
C PHE A 370 10.16 6.85 -31.75
N LEU A 371 9.94 5.97 -30.76
CA LEU A 371 10.18 4.54 -30.86
C LEU A 371 8.82 3.83 -31.02
N LEU A 372 8.49 3.44 -32.22
CA LEU A 372 7.27 2.68 -32.51
C LEU A 372 7.55 1.20 -32.31
N VAL A 373 7.05 0.64 -31.21
CA VAL A 373 7.25 -0.77 -30.86
C VAL A 373 6.60 -1.65 -31.94
N THR A 374 7.36 -2.64 -32.42
CA THR A 374 6.90 -3.54 -33.49
C THR A 374 6.75 -4.98 -33.03
N ASP A 375 7.54 -5.40 -32.02
CA ASP A 375 7.42 -6.73 -31.45
C ASP A 375 8.11 -6.80 -30.07
N ILE A 376 7.57 -7.64 -29.16
CA ILE A 376 8.07 -7.81 -27.80
C ILE A 376 8.21 -9.29 -27.48
N ILE A 377 9.38 -9.69 -26.96
CA ILE A 377 9.55 -10.93 -26.20
C ILE A 377 9.77 -10.53 -24.74
N TYR A 378 8.87 -10.98 -23.88
CA TYR A 378 8.95 -10.79 -22.42
C TYR A 378 8.65 -12.14 -21.76
N THR A 379 9.70 -12.82 -21.29
CA THR A 379 9.62 -14.23 -20.90
C THR A 379 10.60 -14.60 -19.78
N ASP A 380 10.17 -15.54 -18.96
CA ASP A 380 10.95 -16.24 -17.94
C ASP A 380 11.58 -17.56 -18.44
N GLU A 381 11.46 -17.83 -19.75
CA GLU A 381 12.07 -19.01 -20.36
C GLU A 381 13.61 -18.97 -20.35
N GLY A 382 14.21 -20.12 -20.18
CA GLY A 382 15.67 -20.27 -20.09
C GLY A 382 16.41 -19.83 -21.35
N THR A 383 17.72 -19.60 -21.17
CA THR A 383 18.62 -19.16 -22.26
C THR A 383 18.65 -20.08 -23.47
N GLU A 384 18.33 -21.36 -23.32
CA GLU A 384 18.24 -22.32 -24.44
C GLU A 384 17.15 -21.92 -25.43
N VAL A 385 15.99 -21.49 -24.94
CA VAL A 385 14.87 -21.03 -25.75
C VAL A 385 15.16 -19.64 -26.31
N THR A 386 15.63 -18.71 -25.45
CA THR A 386 15.84 -17.32 -25.85
C THR A 386 16.99 -17.14 -26.84
N TYR A 387 18.00 -18.02 -26.88
CA TYR A 387 19.04 -18.06 -27.92
C TYR A 387 18.50 -18.44 -29.32
N VAL A 388 17.28 -18.91 -29.42
CA VAL A 388 16.61 -19.23 -30.68
C VAL A 388 15.56 -18.21 -31.02
N THR A 389 14.73 -17.85 -30.06
CA THR A 389 13.56 -16.97 -30.25
C THR A 389 13.96 -15.52 -30.52
N VAL A 390 14.92 -14.98 -29.73
CA VAL A 390 15.36 -13.59 -29.89
C VAL A 390 16.04 -13.32 -31.26
N PRO A 391 17.01 -14.12 -31.75
CA PRO A 391 17.55 -13.94 -33.08
C PRO A 391 16.51 -14.06 -34.19
N ARG A 392 15.52 -14.96 -34.04
CA ARG A 392 14.42 -15.09 -34.98
C ARG A 392 13.57 -13.82 -35.01
N GLN A 393 13.22 -13.25 -33.87
CA GLN A 393 12.52 -11.98 -33.74
C GLN A 393 13.28 -10.85 -34.45
N ILE A 394 14.56 -10.64 -34.11
CA ILE A 394 15.42 -9.60 -34.67
C ILE A 394 15.47 -9.68 -36.21
N ASN A 395 15.67 -10.88 -36.74
CA ASN A 395 15.72 -11.10 -38.20
C ASN A 395 14.36 -10.90 -38.87
N ALA A 396 13.27 -11.36 -38.25
CA ALA A 396 11.90 -11.19 -38.77
C ALA A 396 11.49 -9.72 -38.81
N GLN A 397 11.81 -8.97 -37.78
CA GLN A 397 11.54 -7.51 -37.74
C GLN A 397 12.50 -6.71 -38.65
N GLY A 398 13.61 -7.31 -39.07
CA GLY A 398 14.61 -6.67 -39.89
C GLY A 398 15.39 -5.57 -39.14
N SER A 399 15.58 -5.73 -37.85
CA SER A 399 16.36 -4.78 -37.03
C SER A 399 17.76 -4.59 -37.61
N GLN A 400 18.22 -3.35 -37.66
CA GLN A 400 19.52 -2.95 -38.19
C GLN A 400 20.55 -2.76 -37.10
N LEU A 401 20.10 -2.38 -35.92
CA LEU A 401 20.91 -2.13 -34.73
C LEU A 401 20.25 -2.81 -33.51
N VAL A 402 21.05 -3.55 -32.77
CA VAL A 402 20.63 -4.24 -31.57
C VAL A 402 21.48 -3.78 -30.38
N TRP A 403 20.84 -3.26 -29.35
CA TRP A 403 21.46 -2.89 -28.09
C TRP A 403 21.31 -4.02 -27.08
N VAL A 404 22.37 -4.44 -26.45
CA VAL A 404 22.37 -5.49 -25.40
C VAL A 404 23.08 -4.95 -24.18
N GLU A 405 22.43 -4.96 -23.03
CA GLU A 405 23.09 -4.66 -21.76
C GLU A 405 24.12 -5.73 -21.45
N SER A 406 25.35 -5.32 -21.12
CA SER A 406 26.48 -6.24 -20.93
C SER A 406 26.61 -6.77 -19.51
N ASN A 407 25.82 -6.26 -18.57
CA ASN A 407 25.79 -6.71 -17.17
C ASN A 407 25.27 -8.16 -17.11
N ASN A 408 25.58 -8.86 -16.03
CA ASN A 408 24.90 -10.10 -15.61
C ASN A 408 24.69 -11.16 -16.72
N GLY A 409 25.73 -11.53 -17.44
CA GLY A 409 25.62 -12.55 -18.51
C GLY A 409 25.26 -12.00 -19.89
N GLY A 410 24.82 -10.74 -20.02
CA GLY A 410 24.43 -10.11 -21.28
C GLY A 410 25.55 -10.08 -22.32
N SER A 411 26.82 -9.92 -21.90
CA SER A 411 27.97 -10.03 -22.82
C SER A 411 28.09 -11.39 -23.50
N GLN A 412 27.77 -12.47 -22.79
CA GLN A 412 27.77 -13.81 -23.40
C GLN A 412 26.61 -14.00 -24.34
N PHE A 413 25.43 -13.49 -23.94
CA PHE A 413 24.23 -13.50 -24.77
C PHE A 413 24.46 -12.74 -26.08
N ALA A 414 24.99 -11.53 -26.02
CA ALA A 414 25.31 -10.70 -27.17
C ALA A 414 26.24 -11.42 -28.16
N LYS A 415 27.34 -12.00 -27.70
CA LYS A 415 28.29 -12.76 -28.53
C LYS A 415 27.65 -13.96 -29.21
N LYS A 416 26.72 -14.65 -28.54
CA LYS A 416 26.01 -15.80 -29.12
C LYS A 416 24.99 -15.41 -30.17
N ILE A 417 24.22 -14.35 -29.94
CA ILE A 417 23.22 -13.90 -30.90
C ILE A 417 23.83 -13.19 -32.11
N GLU A 418 24.95 -12.47 -31.94
CA GLU A 418 25.66 -11.77 -33.02
C GLU A 418 25.93 -12.65 -34.24
N LYS A 419 26.24 -13.94 -34.03
CA LYS A 419 26.46 -14.92 -35.08
C LYS A 419 25.18 -15.37 -35.82
N LYS A 420 23.99 -15.05 -35.24
CA LYS A 420 22.70 -15.53 -35.73
C LYS A 420 21.84 -14.42 -36.32
N VAL A 421 22.22 -13.15 -36.12
CA VAL A 421 21.45 -12.00 -36.59
C VAL A 421 22.16 -11.27 -37.70
N ARG A 422 21.38 -10.60 -38.56
CA ARG A 422 21.91 -9.74 -39.66
C ARG A 422 22.20 -8.32 -39.17
N ALA A 423 21.72 -7.98 -37.99
CA ALA A 423 21.85 -6.67 -37.37
C ALA A 423 23.27 -6.46 -36.80
N GLN A 424 23.66 -5.18 -36.65
CA GLN A 424 24.84 -4.82 -35.86
C GLN A 424 24.48 -4.92 -34.38
N VAL A 425 25.15 -5.80 -33.64
CA VAL A 425 25.00 -5.92 -32.19
C VAL A 425 25.96 -4.99 -31.48
N ARG A 426 25.45 -4.15 -30.57
CA ARG A 426 26.23 -3.25 -29.71
C ARG A 426 25.97 -3.58 -28.25
N GLN A 427 27.02 -3.75 -27.51
CA GLN A 427 26.96 -3.92 -26.07
C GLN A 427 27.15 -2.58 -25.38
N PHE A 428 26.49 -2.38 -24.29
CA PHE A 428 26.68 -1.23 -23.41
C PHE A 428 26.66 -1.67 -21.94
N PHE A 429 27.30 -0.89 -21.08
CA PHE A 429 27.35 -1.14 -19.66
C PHE A 429 26.58 -0.01 -18.93
N ASN A 430 25.74 -0.38 -17.98
CA ASN A 430 25.07 0.54 -17.10
C ASN A 430 25.70 0.49 -15.70
N SER A 431 26.15 1.62 -15.20
CA SER A 431 26.66 1.80 -13.84
C SER A 431 25.66 2.47 -12.90
N SER A 432 24.58 3.05 -13.42
CA SER A 432 23.54 3.69 -12.63
C SER A 432 22.59 2.67 -12.00
N ASN A 433 22.04 3.02 -10.84
CA ASN A 433 21.00 2.23 -10.20
C ASN A 433 19.78 2.11 -11.13
N LYS A 434 19.28 0.88 -11.32
CA LYS A 434 18.15 0.54 -12.20
C LYS A 434 16.89 1.34 -11.84
N GLU A 435 16.52 1.38 -10.57
CA GLU A 435 15.38 2.15 -10.05
C GLU A 435 15.48 3.64 -10.40
N THR A 436 16.61 4.27 -10.08
CA THR A 436 16.83 5.69 -10.37
C THR A 436 16.72 5.97 -11.87
N ARG A 437 17.25 5.09 -12.72
CA ARG A 437 17.22 5.20 -14.17
C ARG A 437 15.78 5.15 -14.71
N ILE A 438 14.99 4.17 -14.27
CA ILE A 438 13.59 4.00 -14.69
C ILE A 438 12.75 5.21 -14.25
N ILE A 439 12.85 5.62 -12.98
CA ILE A 439 12.06 6.75 -12.46
C ILE A 439 12.43 8.06 -13.17
N THR A 440 13.72 8.33 -13.35
CA THR A 440 14.19 9.58 -13.97
C THR A 440 13.74 9.70 -15.42
N ASN A 441 13.73 8.59 -16.17
CA ASN A 441 13.40 8.59 -17.59
C ASN A 441 11.95 8.26 -17.91
N ALA A 442 11.09 8.03 -16.91
CA ALA A 442 9.70 7.62 -17.11
C ALA A 442 8.91 8.58 -18.02
N SER A 443 9.09 9.90 -17.87
CA SER A 443 8.44 10.89 -18.72
C SER A 443 8.89 10.76 -20.18
N SER A 444 10.20 10.60 -20.40
CA SER A 444 10.76 10.42 -21.74
C SER A 444 10.26 9.12 -22.40
N VAL A 445 10.10 8.05 -21.62
CA VAL A 445 9.51 6.78 -22.09
C VAL A 445 8.05 7.00 -22.52
N MET A 446 7.25 7.66 -21.66
CA MET A 446 5.83 7.96 -21.97
C MET A 446 5.65 8.87 -23.20
N GLU A 447 6.56 9.79 -23.42
CA GLU A 447 6.47 10.73 -24.54
C GLU A 447 6.91 10.12 -25.85
N SER A 448 7.89 9.20 -25.82
CA SER A 448 8.61 8.73 -27.00
C SER A 448 8.28 7.32 -27.44
N VAL A 449 7.82 6.44 -26.54
CA VAL A 449 7.48 5.06 -26.85
C VAL A 449 6.02 4.96 -27.23
N ILE A 450 5.76 4.41 -28.42
CA ILE A 450 4.42 4.29 -29.01
C ILE A 450 4.17 2.81 -29.31
N PHE A 451 3.07 2.25 -28.81
CA PHE A 451 2.72 0.84 -29.02
C PHE A 451 1.77 0.65 -30.23
N PRO A 452 1.71 -0.53 -30.84
CA PRO A 452 0.68 -0.82 -31.83
C PRO A 452 -0.71 -0.83 -31.16
N PHE A 453 -1.74 -0.39 -31.88
CA PHE A 453 -3.13 -0.47 -31.39
C PHE A 453 -3.50 -1.91 -31.04
N GLY A 454 -4.11 -2.14 -29.87
CA GLY A 454 -4.47 -3.48 -29.37
C GLY A 454 -3.29 -4.28 -28.79
N TRP A 455 -2.17 -3.63 -28.48
CA TRP A 455 -0.98 -4.28 -27.91
C TRP A 455 -1.24 -4.96 -26.57
N GLU A 456 -2.26 -4.53 -25.83
CA GLU A 456 -2.71 -5.15 -24.58
C GLU A 456 -3.13 -6.63 -24.76
N ASN A 457 -3.72 -6.93 -25.92
CA ASN A 457 -4.11 -8.30 -26.27
C ASN A 457 -2.96 -9.08 -26.91
N GLN A 458 -2.06 -8.40 -27.62
CA GLN A 458 -0.93 -9.00 -28.31
C GLN A 458 0.21 -9.35 -27.35
N TYR A 459 0.46 -8.51 -26.33
CA TYR A 459 1.54 -8.66 -25.35
C TYR A 459 1.02 -8.55 -23.90
N PRO A 460 0.11 -9.44 -23.45
CA PRO A 460 -0.60 -9.27 -22.18
C PRO A 460 0.32 -9.20 -20.95
N LYS A 461 1.41 -9.99 -20.92
CA LYS A 461 2.39 -9.94 -19.81
C LYS A 461 3.12 -8.58 -19.74
N ALA A 462 3.51 -8.05 -20.89
CA ALA A 462 4.17 -6.74 -20.99
C ALA A 462 3.22 -5.59 -20.63
N TYR A 463 1.98 -5.69 -21.11
CA TYR A 463 0.93 -4.72 -20.75
C TYR A 463 0.65 -4.73 -19.24
N GLU A 464 0.52 -5.91 -18.65
CA GLU A 464 0.26 -6.05 -17.20
C GLU A 464 1.40 -5.43 -16.38
N SER A 465 2.66 -5.70 -16.72
CA SER A 465 3.81 -5.10 -16.04
C SER A 465 3.77 -3.58 -16.13
N LEU A 466 3.76 -3.02 -17.33
CA LEU A 466 3.80 -1.57 -17.56
C LEU A 466 2.59 -0.83 -16.98
N SER A 467 1.37 -1.37 -17.14
CA SER A 467 0.13 -0.71 -16.68
C SER A 467 -0.04 -0.71 -15.16
N LYS A 468 0.58 -1.67 -14.48
CA LYS A 468 0.53 -1.80 -13.01
C LYS A 468 1.80 -1.32 -12.32
N PHE A 469 2.84 -0.93 -13.06
CA PHE A 469 4.14 -0.57 -12.49
C PHE A 469 4.03 0.65 -11.59
N LEU A 470 4.44 0.49 -10.34
CA LEU A 470 4.31 1.51 -9.30
C LEU A 470 5.58 2.36 -9.19
N ARG A 471 5.42 3.64 -8.87
CA ARG A 471 6.53 4.56 -8.53
C ARG A 471 7.31 4.08 -7.31
N ASN A 472 6.65 3.34 -6.43
CA ASN A 472 7.30 2.60 -5.38
C ASN A 472 7.94 1.34 -5.97
N PHE A 473 9.20 1.46 -6.35
CA PHE A 473 9.94 0.47 -7.11
C PHE A 473 9.98 -0.91 -6.42
N VAL A 474 10.17 -0.94 -5.11
CA VAL A 474 10.25 -2.17 -4.30
C VAL A 474 8.93 -2.97 -4.30
N ALA A 475 7.84 -2.31 -4.68
CA ALA A 475 6.52 -2.92 -4.77
C ALA A 475 6.32 -3.77 -6.05
N ASN A 476 7.16 -3.55 -7.05
CA ASN A 476 7.03 -4.23 -8.33
C ASN A 476 7.67 -5.63 -8.25
N ALA A 477 7.00 -6.62 -8.82
CA ALA A 477 7.53 -7.99 -8.85
C ALA A 477 8.69 -8.13 -9.84
N HIS A 478 8.61 -7.38 -10.95
CA HIS A 478 9.57 -7.35 -12.05
C HIS A 478 9.70 -5.92 -12.56
N ASP A 479 10.82 -5.60 -13.17
CA ASP A 479 11.14 -4.27 -13.71
C ASP A 479 11.91 -4.34 -15.05
N ASP A 480 11.93 -5.52 -15.66
CA ASP A 480 12.79 -5.81 -16.81
C ASP A 480 12.30 -5.15 -18.09
N ILE A 481 10.98 -5.07 -18.33
CA ILE A 481 10.45 -4.39 -19.51
C ILE A 481 10.53 -2.87 -19.36
N GLU A 482 10.33 -2.34 -18.17
CA GLU A 482 10.46 -0.94 -17.83
C GLU A 482 11.89 -0.47 -18.07
N ASP A 483 12.85 -1.29 -17.64
CA ASP A 483 14.28 -1.02 -17.84
C ASP A 483 14.68 -1.15 -19.31
N CYS A 484 14.23 -2.18 -20.01
CA CYS A 484 14.50 -2.37 -21.42
C CYS A 484 13.99 -1.18 -22.28
N LEU A 485 12.78 -0.67 -22.01
CA LEU A 485 12.25 0.51 -22.67
C LEU A 485 13.04 1.78 -22.31
N THR A 486 13.42 1.93 -21.04
CA THR A 486 14.25 3.05 -20.57
C THR A 486 15.59 3.04 -21.28
N GLN A 487 16.26 1.90 -21.36
CA GLN A 487 17.53 1.73 -22.08
C GLN A 487 17.39 2.04 -23.57
N ALA A 488 16.29 1.61 -24.21
CA ALA A 488 16.02 1.93 -25.62
C ALA A 488 15.92 3.46 -25.82
N VAL A 489 15.17 4.15 -24.97
CA VAL A 489 15.03 5.61 -25.00
C VAL A 489 16.36 6.31 -24.76
N GLU A 490 17.13 5.89 -23.76
CA GLU A 490 18.47 6.44 -23.51
C GLU A 490 19.39 6.32 -24.72
N ARG A 491 19.42 5.17 -25.40
CA ARG A 491 20.33 4.89 -26.50
C ARG A 491 19.90 5.53 -27.82
N GLU A 492 18.61 5.61 -28.06
CA GLU A 492 18.08 6.08 -29.33
C GLU A 492 17.72 7.56 -29.34
N ILE A 493 17.32 8.10 -28.20
CA ILE A 493 16.78 9.46 -28.08
C ILE A 493 17.71 10.36 -27.28
N LEU A 494 17.99 10.02 -26.02
CA LEU A 494 18.71 10.90 -25.10
C LEU A 494 20.21 10.97 -25.40
N SER A 495 20.82 9.94 -26.00
CA SER A 495 22.23 9.93 -26.37
C SER A 495 22.58 10.71 -27.66
N GLY A 496 21.62 11.36 -28.30
CA GLY A 496 21.81 12.11 -29.53
C GLY A 496 22.18 11.28 -30.77
N ASN A 497 21.84 10.01 -30.79
CA ASN A 497 22.13 9.07 -31.89
C ASN A 497 21.16 9.26 -33.08
N THR A 498 21.13 10.44 -33.66
CA THR A 498 20.20 10.82 -34.74
C THR A 498 20.66 10.44 -36.16
N LYS A 499 21.83 9.78 -36.29
CA LYS A 499 22.39 9.44 -37.62
C LYS A 499 21.74 8.23 -38.24
N PRO A 500 21.34 8.29 -39.56
CA PRO A 500 20.89 7.11 -40.31
C PRO A 500 21.96 6.00 -40.28
N TYR A 501 21.51 4.73 -40.30
CA TYR A 501 22.37 3.55 -40.25
C TYR A 501 23.51 3.58 -41.31
N SER A 502 23.24 4.09 -42.54
CA SER A 502 24.23 4.25 -43.58
C SER A 502 25.40 5.17 -43.21
N MET A 503 25.20 6.15 -42.34
CA MET A 503 26.28 7.05 -41.88
C MET A 503 27.07 6.47 -40.71
N MET A 504 26.48 5.55 -39.94
CA MET A 504 27.15 4.88 -38.81
C MET A 504 28.20 3.85 -39.31
N ARG A 505 28.01 3.23 -40.47
CA ARG A 505 28.98 2.30 -41.08
C ARG A 505 30.28 2.95 -41.53
N ARG A 506 30.27 4.23 -41.87
CA ARG A 506 31.46 4.94 -42.39
C ARG A 506 32.50 5.36 -41.34
N GLY A 507 32.17 5.22 -40.05
CA GLY A 507 33.04 5.56 -38.92
C GLY A 507 34.10 4.52 -38.52
N ILE A 508 34.01 3.30 -39.02
CA ILE A 508 34.97 2.22 -38.71
C ILE A 508 36.15 2.33 -39.70
N LYS A 509 37.08 3.22 -39.47
CA LYS A 509 38.40 3.13 -40.08
C LYS A 509 39.11 1.91 -39.48
N ARG A 510 39.40 0.91 -40.33
CA ARG A 510 40.35 -0.13 -40.02
C ARG A 510 41.65 0.52 -39.56
N ARG A 511 42.03 0.30 -38.31
CA ARG A 511 43.45 0.42 -37.94
C ARG A 511 44.11 -0.89 -38.35
N ASN A 512 45.02 -0.77 -39.28
CA ASN A 512 46.03 -1.78 -39.62
C ASN A 512 46.85 -2.12 -38.39
#